data_19c267c2bd158e3c8bfc4b9db07af676
#
_entry.id   19c267c2bd158e3c8bfc4b9db07af676
#
_cell.length_a   1.000
_cell.length_b   1.000
_cell.length_c   1.000
_cell.angle_alpha   90.00
_cell.angle_beta   90.00
_cell.angle_gamma   90.00
#
_symmetry.space_group_name_H-M   'P 1'
#
loop_
_entity.id
_entity.type
_entity.pdbx_description
1 polymer ?
#
loop_
_entity_poly.entity_id
_entity_poly.type
_entity_poly.pdbx_seq_one_letter_code
_entity_poly.pdbx_strand_id
1 'polypeptide(L)'
;MQKTIEKENYLKTLYKLEEKSQLATVTSLANHFKVSKSTVSNMIKKLMLMKLVDTQPYKPILLTNNGKKTAVEVISKHRLIELYLYEKCNLN
;
A
#
# COMPACT_ATOMS: atom_id res chain seq x y z
N MET A 1 -9.15 15.87 6.96
CA MET A 1 -8.95 15.58 6.61
C MET A 1 -8.59 14.94 5.83
N GLN A 2 -8.10 14.62 5.39
CA GLN A 2 -7.81 14.14 4.64
C GLN A 2 -7.90 13.26 4.30
N LYS A 3 -8.25 13.07 3.85
CA LYS A 3 -8.36 12.22 3.35
C LYS A 3 -7.69 11.68 2.41
N THR A 4 -6.95 11.83 2.17
CA THR A 4 -5.97 11.36 1.23
C THR A 4 -5.68 9.91 1.46
N ILE A 5 -5.60 9.12 0.41
CA ILE A 5 -5.11 7.75 0.55
C ILE A 5 -3.63 7.87 0.83
N GLU A 6 -3.24 7.40 1.98
CA GLU A 6 -1.87 7.52 2.45
C GLU A 6 -0.91 6.65 1.66
N LYS A 7 0.34 7.08 1.59
CA LYS A 7 1.38 6.26 0.98
C LYS A 7 1.44 4.89 1.65
N GLU A 8 1.23 4.85 2.96
CA GLU A 8 1.26 3.60 3.69
C GLU A 8 0.19 2.62 3.22
N ASN A 9 -1.00 3.13 2.90
CA ASN A 9 -2.06 2.27 2.40
C ASN A 9 -1.72 1.69 1.03
N TYR A 10 -1.06 2.48 0.18
CA TYR A 10 -0.61 1.97 -1.11
C TYR A 10 0.43 0.86 -0.93
N LEU A 11 1.39 1.08 -0.06
CA LEU A 11 2.44 0.08 0.19
C LEU A 11 1.83 -1.20 0.74
N LYS A 12 0.94 -1.08 1.69
CA LYS A 12 0.27 -2.22 2.29
C LYS A 12 -0.52 -3.01 1.24
N THR A 13 -1.27 -2.31 0.40
CA THR A 13 -2.07 -2.96 -0.63
C THR A 13 -1.18 -3.66 -1.65
N LEU A 14 -0.11 -2.99 -2.08
CA LEU A 14 0.82 -3.59 -3.04
C LEU A 14 1.46 -4.85 -2.46
N TYR A 15 1.84 -4.81 -1.20
CA TYR A 15 2.44 -5.97 -0.55
C TYR A 15 1.47 -7.14 -0.51
N LYS A 16 0.21 -6.87 -0.15
CA LYS A 16 -0.80 -7.92 -0.09
C LYS A 16 -1.08 -8.52 -1.46
N LEU A 17 -1.11 -7.67 -2.49
CA LEU A 17 -1.31 -8.17 -3.85
C LEU A 17 -0.16 -9.06 -4.29
N GLU A 18 1.07 -8.70 -3.95
CA GLU A 18 2.21 -9.54 -4.29
C GLU A 18 2.16 -10.88 -3.57
N GLU A 19 1.75 -10.87 -2.31
CA GLU A 19 1.60 -12.12 -1.55
C GLU A 19 0.59 -13.06 -2.20
N LYS A 20 -0.44 -12.50 -2.81
CA LYS A 20 -1.49 -13.29 -3.46
C LYS A 20 -1.17 -13.59 -4.91
N SER A 21 0.00 -13.19 -5.38
CA SER A 21 0.40 -13.33 -6.77
C SER A 21 -0.55 -12.63 -7.72
N GLN A 22 -1.14 -11.53 -7.28
CA GLN A 22 -2.04 -10.72 -8.09
C GLN A 22 -1.29 -9.52 -8.64
N LEU A 23 -1.62 -9.14 -9.86
CA LEU A 23 -0.95 -8.02 -10.52
C LEU A 23 -1.54 -6.70 -10.04
N ALA A 24 -0.65 -5.76 -9.74
CA ALA A 24 -1.05 -4.40 -9.36
C ALA A 24 -0.88 -3.49 -10.58
N THR A 25 -1.97 -2.86 -10.99
CA THR A 25 -1.94 -1.88 -12.08
C THR A 25 -2.58 -0.61 -11.60
N VAL A 26 -2.36 0.48 -12.37
CA VAL A 26 -3.01 1.75 -12.06
C VAL A 26 -4.53 1.55 -12.03
N THR A 27 -5.06 0.81 -13.00
CA THR A 27 -6.50 0.58 -13.07
C THR A 27 -7.00 -0.19 -11.85
N SER A 28 -6.30 -1.27 -11.48
CA SER A 28 -6.75 -2.08 -10.33
C SER A 28 -6.68 -1.28 -9.03
N LEU A 29 -5.64 -0.48 -8.86
CA LEU A 29 -5.53 0.34 -7.66
C LEU A 29 -6.58 1.45 -7.63
N ALA A 30 -6.85 2.06 -8.78
CA ALA A 30 -7.88 3.09 -8.85
C ALA A 30 -9.23 2.51 -8.45
N ASN A 31 -9.54 1.32 -8.93
CA ASN A 31 -10.79 0.65 -8.56
C ASN A 31 -10.81 0.29 -7.08
N HIS A 32 -9.69 -0.20 -6.57
CA HIS A 32 -9.60 -0.61 -5.17
C HIS A 32 -9.83 0.56 -4.22
N PHE A 33 -9.18 1.68 -4.50
CA PHE A 33 -9.26 2.87 -3.64
C PHE A 33 -10.41 3.79 -4.02
N LYS A 34 -11.09 3.51 -5.14
CA LYS A 34 -12.20 4.34 -5.63
C LYS A 34 -11.75 5.77 -5.89
N VAL A 35 -10.62 5.90 -6.55
CA VAL A 35 -10.07 7.20 -6.94
C VAL A 35 -9.76 7.16 -8.43
N SER A 36 -9.38 8.31 -8.99
CA SER A 36 -9.06 8.38 -10.41
C SER A 36 -7.72 7.74 -10.70
N LYS A 37 -7.52 7.34 -11.95
CA LYS A 37 -6.24 6.80 -12.39
C LYS A 37 -5.14 7.85 -12.25
N SER A 38 -5.47 9.13 -12.48
CA SER A 38 -4.49 10.21 -12.30
C SER A 38 -3.99 10.27 -10.86
N THR A 39 -4.90 10.11 -9.91
CA THR A 39 -4.54 10.11 -8.50
C THR A 39 -3.56 8.98 -8.19
N VAL A 40 -3.86 7.78 -8.70
CA VAL A 40 -2.98 6.63 -8.49
C VAL A 40 -1.63 6.87 -9.15
N SER A 41 -1.63 7.34 -10.40
CA SER A 41 -0.38 7.59 -11.12
C SER A 41 0.50 8.58 -10.38
N ASN A 42 -0.10 9.65 -9.85
CA ASN A 42 0.67 10.63 -9.10
C ASN A 42 1.28 10.04 -7.85
N MET A 43 0.53 9.21 -7.14
CA MET A 43 1.07 8.57 -5.94
C MET A 43 2.18 7.59 -6.29
N ILE A 44 2.00 6.81 -7.36
CA ILE A 44 3.03 5.88 -7.79
C ILE A 44 4.32 6.61 -8.16
N LYS A 45 4.20 7.76 -8.83
CA LYS A 45 5.38 8.57 -9.13
C LYS A 45 6.10 9.00 -7.87
N LYS A 46 5.36 9.42 -6.85
CA LYS A 46 5.96 9.79 -5.57
C LYS A 46 6.68 8.61 -4.94
N LEU A 47 6.05 7.45 -4.96
CA LEU A 47 6.67 6.25 -4.39
C LEU A 47 7.92 5.84 -5.17
N MET A 48 7.92 6.04 -6.49
CA MET A 48 9.11 5.78 -7.30
C MET A 48 10.25 6.70 -6.91
N LEU A 49 9.96 7.97 -6.68
CA LEU A 49 10.99 8.92 -6.24
C LEU A 49 11.57 8.54 -4.90
N MET A 50 10.77 7.90 -4.05
CA MET A 50 11.23 7.42 -2.76
C MET A 50 11.89 6.04 -2.87
N LYS A 51 11.96 5.49 -4.08
CA LYS A 51 12.55 4.18 -4.37
C LYS A 51 11.84 3.04 -3.66
N LEU A 52 10.53 3.18 -3.49
CA LEU A 52 9.72 2.17 -2.82
C LEU A 52 9.01 1.26 -3.81
N VAL A 53 8.75 1.74 -5.02
CA VAL A 53 8.13 0.92 -6.06
C VAL A 53 8.93 1.03 -7.35
N ASP A 54 8.75 0.04 -8.21
CA ASP A 54 9.38 0.00 -9.52
C ASP A 54 8.29 -0.27 -10.54
N THR A 55 8.26 0.55 -11.60
CA THR A 55 7.28 0.36 -12.66
C THR A 55 7.99 0.42 -14.00
N GLN A 56 7.47 -0.32 -14.96
CA GLN A 56 7.97 -0.32 -16.32
C GLN A 56 6.77 -0.39 -17.26
N PRO A 57 6.92 0.11 -18.49
CA PRO A 57 5.82 0.00 -19.45
C PRO A 57 5.39 -1.45 -19.61
N TYR A 58 4.09 -1.65 -19.62
CA TYR A 58 3.48 -2.96 -19.82
C TYR A 58 3.78 -3.99 -18.75
N LYS A 59 4.23 -3.55 -17.57
CA LYS A 59 4.50 -4.45 -16.45
C LYS A 59 3.75 -3.98 -15.22
N PRO A 60 3.43 -4.91 -14.31
CA PRO A 60 2.72 -4.50 -13.09
C PRO A 60 3.61 -3.65 -12.19
N ILE A 61 2.97 -2.95 -11.28
CA ILE A 61 3.66 -2.17 -10.27
C ILE A 61 4.19 -3.14 -9.21
N LEU A 62 5.47 -3.06 -8.95
CA LEU A 62 6.13 -3.95 -7.98
C LEU A 62 6.79 -3.13 -6.90
N LEU A 63 6.83 -3.68 -5.69
CA LEU A 63 7.59 -3.08 -4.61
C LEU A 63 9.06 -3.39 -4.78
N THR A 64 9.91 -2.41 -4.50
CA THR A 64 11.35 -2.66 -4.39
C THR A 64 11.62 -3.36 -3.06
N ASN A 65 12.87 -3.78 -2.84
CA ASN A 65 13.23 -4.35 -1.54
C ASN A 65 12.95 -3.37 -0.42
N ASN A 66 13.28 -2.09 -0.63
CA ASN A 66 12.96 -1.05 0.36
C ASN A 66 11.46 -0.91 0.55
N GLY A 67 10.70 -0.99 -0.55
CA GLY A 67 9.25 -0.90 -0.47
C GLY A 67 8.65 -2.04 0.32
N LYS A 68 9.14 -3.26 0.11
CA LYS A 68 8.65 -4.42 0.85
C LYS A 68 8.95 -4.29 2.33
N LYS A 69 10.16 -3.85 2.66
CA LYS A 69 10.54 -3.65 4.04
C LYS A 69 9.65 -2.61 4.72
N THR A 70 9.43 -1.49 4.05
CA THR A 70 8.58 -0.44 4.58
C THR A 70 7.14 -0.91 4.73
N ALA A 71 6.64 -1.68 3.75
CA ALA A 71 5.29 -2.21 3.81
C ALA A 71 5.11 -3.14 5.01
N VAL A 72 6.07 -4.00 5.25
CA VAL A 72 6.02 -4.90 6.41
C VAL A 72 6.00 -4.10 7.71
N GLU A 73 6.80 -3.06 7.79
CA GLU A 73 6.81 -2.19 8.98
C GLU A 73 5.45 -1.53 9.19
N VAL A 74 4.84 -1.05 8.12
CA VAL A 74 3.52 -0.42 8.20
C VAL A 74 2.48 -1.43 8.68
N ILE A 75 2.47 -2.61 8.08
CA ILE A 75 1.50 -3.64 8.44
C ILE A 75 1.67 -4.06 9.89
N SER A 76 2.91 -4.24 10.33
CA SER A 76 3.18 -4.62 11.72
C SER A 76 2.70 -3.55 12.69
N LYS A 77 2.91 -2.29 12.36
CA LYS A 77 2.46 -1.20 13.20
C LYS A 77 0.94 -1.18 13.32
N HIS A 78 0.25 -1.34 12.20
CA HIS A 78 -1.21 -1.35 12.20
C HIS A 78 -1.76 -2.55 12.97
N ARG A 79 -1.12 -3.70 12.80
CA ARG A 79 -1.54 -4.91 13.50
C ARG A 79 -1.38 -4.78 15.00
N LEU A 80 -0.28 -4.18 15.44
CA LEU A 80 -0.05 -3.98 16.87
C LEU A 80 -1.13 -3.09 17.48
N ILE A 81 -1.50 -2.03 16.77
CA ILE A 81 -2.54 -1.14 17.26
C ILE A 81 -3.86 -1.89 17.38
N GLU A 82 -4.19 -2.70 16.38
CA GLU A 82 -5.43 -3.46 16.40
C GLU A 82 -5.46 -4.46 17.54
N LEU A 83 -4.37 -5.18 17.75
CA LEU A 83 -4.29 -6.15 18.83
C LEU A 83 -4.41 -5.48 20.20
N TYR A 84 -3.76 -4.34 20.35
CA TYR A 84 -3.83 -3.60 21.60
C TYR A 84 -5.24 -3.19 21.92
N LEU A 85 -5.96 -2.64 20.93
CA LEU A 85 -7.33 -2.22 21.14
C LEU A 85 -8.24 -3.41 21.44
N TYR A 86 -8.03 -4.50 20.75
CA TYR A 86 -8.81 -5.71 20.96
C TYR A 86 -8.62 -6.25 22.38
N GLU A 87 -7.40 -6.29 22.84
CA GLU A 87 -7.10 -6.77 24.18
C GLU A 87 -7.74 -5.90 25.24
N LYS A 88 -7.70 -4.59 25.03
CA LYS A 88 -8.36 -3.68 25.98
C LYS A 88 -9.84 -3.94 26.06
N CYS A 89 -10.47 -4.17 24.92
CA CYS A 89 -11.88 -4.48 24.90
C CYS A 89 -12.18 -5.79 25.62
N ASN A 90 -11.30 -6.77 25.45
CA ASN A 90 -11.49 -8.08 26.10
C ASN A 90 -11.31 -8.02 27.60
N LEU A 91 -10.47 -7.16 28.07
CA LEU A 91 -10.22 -7.04 29.50
C LEU A 91 -11.39 -6.43 30.26
N ASN A 92 -12.26 -5.79 29.54
CA ASN A 92 -13.47 -5.25 30.17
C ASN A 92 -14.52 -6.34 30.31
#